data_a50b599a64074541128c86a44a489cf4
#
_entry.id   a50b599a64074541128c86a44a489cf4
#
_cell.length_a   1.000
_cell.length_b   1.000
_cell.length_c   1.000
_cell.angle_alpha   90.00
_cell.angle_beta   90.00
_cell.angle_gamma   90.00
#
_symmetry.space_group_name_H-M   'P 1'
#
loop_
_entity.id
_entity.type
_entity.pdbx_description
1 polymer ?
#
loop_
_entity_poly.entity_id
_entity_poly.type
_entity_poly.pdbx_seq_one_letter_code
_entity_poly.pdbx_strand_id
1 'polypeptide(L)'
;MIETRLGRRPLMLLIVMLSMFGPLSTDMYLSGLPVMITDFRTTESVMNMSLYLFMLVLSFSILLLGPLSDKYGRRKVLTCSMAVYATSNVACCFTDDVWTFIALRMAQAAGGGGAMTTAFALIKDCFDGNDRFKVLSVTAAIGILGPILAPVIGTALINAAGWRSTFWFPAGVSTACLLLGSLLPGYLPADRYHGSVLGSISRLAAVTRDSNFVIFMLMMCTFTGSQLAYIAVSSYVYQDGFGLGTTEYSLVLASSCLFGLVIAKALSHASPSPRRMLSFIFCLGFLSLAMMLVLASRHWALFLLSIVPCCAVTITARSFGYGILMGQHEGDNGSVSSVLNFTTFMFAFVGMVVSSSFPPDLFIYGVATMLAVSCGVFLAGWAVVRRRGYPLKGLE
;
A
#
# COMPACT_ATOMS: atom_id res chain seq x y z
N MET A 1 -19.53 -23.70 -4.41
CA MET A 1 -19.58 -22.41 -5.14
C MET A 1 -20.86 -21.69 -4.75
N ILE A 2 -20.78 -20.51 -4.14
CA ILE A 2 -22.01 -19.76 -3.78
C ILE A 2 -22.53 -19.13 -5.07
N GLU A 3 -23.74 -19.51 -5.49
CA GLU A 3 -24.41 -18.88 -6.63
C GLU A 3 -24.71 -17.41 -6.28
N THR A 4 -23.87 -16.51 -6.78
CA THR A 4 -24.14 -15.08 -6.68
C THR A 4 -25.06 -14.66 -7.85
N ARG A 5 -26.07 -13.84 -7.57
CA ARG A 5 -26.92 -13.21 -8.62
C ARG A 5 -26.11 -12.47 -9.68
N LEU A 6 -24.87 -12.08 -9.33
CA LEU A 6 -23.96 -11.34 -10.21
C LEU A 6 -23.36 -12.18 -11.33
N GLY A 7 -23.32 -13.50 -11.24
CA GLY A 7 -22.52 -14.33 -12.14
C GLY A 7 -21.00 -14.16 -11.94
N ARG A 8 -20.21 -15.05 -12.55
CA ARG A 8 -18.75 -15.15 -12.30
C ARG A 8 -17.95 -13.96 -12.84
N ARG A 9 -18.26 -13.50 -14.07
CA ARG A 9 -17.50 -12.41 -14.71
C ARG A 9 -17.65 -11.06 -14.00
N PRO A 10 -18.87 -10.57 -13.67
CA PRO A 10 -19.04 -9.35 -12.92
C PRO A 10 -18.44 -9.40 -11.51
N LEU A 11 -18.46 -10.55 -10.85
CA LEU A 11 -17.83 -10.74 -9.54
C LEU A 11 -16.30 -10.60 -9.63
N MET A 12 -15.68 -11.21 -10.65
CA MET A 12 -14.24 -11.03 -10.90
C MET A 12 -13.90 -9.56 -11.20
N LEU A 13 -14.71 -8.89 -12.03
CA LEU A 13 -14.53 -7.46 -12.33
C LEU A 13 -14.62 -6.62 -11.05
N LEU A 14 -15.60 -6.86 -10.21
CA LEU A 14 -15.75 -6.17 -8.91
C LEU A 14 -14.48 -6.34 -8.05
N ILE A 15 -13.98 -7.57 -7.89
CA ILE A 15 -12.78 -7.85 -7.10
C ILE A 15 -11.55 -7.14 -7.67
N VAL A 16 -11.40 -7.16 -8.99
CA VAL A 16 -10.32 -6.46 -9.71
C VAL A 16 -10.39 -4.95 -9.43
N MET A 17 -11.56 -4.34 -9.60
CA MET A 17 -11.76 -2.92 -9.31
C MET A 17 -11.47 -2.59 -7.84
N LEU A 18 -11.95 -3.41 -6.90
CA LEU A 18 -11.69 -3.22 -5.46
C LEU A 18 -10.19 -3.28 -5.11
N SER A 19 -9.42 -4.08 -5.85
CA SER A 19 -7.98 -4.20 -5.63
C SER A 19 -7.17 -2.98 -6.13
N MET A 20 -7.75 -2.15 -6.99
CA MET A 20 -7.11 -0.95 -7.53
C MET A 20 -7.19 0.27 -6.60
N PHE A 21 -8.04 0.26 -5.56
CA PHE A 21 -8.28 1.45 -4.74
C PHE A 21 -7.03 1.97 -4.01
N GLY A 22 -6.07 1.13 -3.64
CA GLY A 22 -4.80 1.57 -3.08
C GLY A 22 -4.08 2.55 -4.03
N PRO A 23 -3.55 2.08 -5.17
CA PRO A 23 -2.86 2.94 -6.13
C PRO A 23 -3.69 4.09 -6.68
N LEU A 24 -4.99 3.88 -6.94
CA LEU A 24 -5.87 4.94 -7.42
C LEU A 24 -6.02 6.08 -6.40
N SER A 25 -6.01 5.75 -5.11
CA SER A 25 -6.18 6.76 -4.06
C SER A 25 -4.90 7.55 -3.78
N THR A 26 -3.72 6.95 -3.96
CA THR A 26 -2.46 7.54 -3.54
C THR A 26 -1.63 8.04 -4.70
N ASP A 27 -1.54 7.28 -5.78
CA ASP A 27 -0.51 7.52 -6.79
C ASP A 27 -1.01 8.39 -7.96
N MET A 28 -2.35 8.47 -8.16
CA MET A 28 -2.91 9.23 -9.29
C MET A 28 -2.73 10.75 -9.18
N TYR A 29 -2.78 11.33 -7.98
CA TYR A 29 -2.74 12.79 -7.82
C TYR A 29 -1.34 13.33 -7.45
N LEU A 30 -0.35 12.44 -7.27
CA LEU A 30 0.99 12.83 -6.84
C LEU A 30 1.65 13.87 -7.76
N SER A 31 1.48 13.72 -9.07
CA SER A 31 2.04 14.67 -10.03
C SER A 31 1.37 16.05 -10.00
N GLY A 32 0.19 16.15 -9.40
CA GLY A 32 -0.53 17.40 -9.21
C GLY A 32 -0.23 18.12 -7.90
N LEU A 33 0.53 17.53 -6.98
CA LEU A 33 0.79 18.10 -5.65
C LEU A 33 1.35 19.53 -5.69
N PRO A 34 2.36 19.88 -6.53
CA PRO A 34 2.85 21.26 -6.59
C PRO A 34 1.78 22.27 -7.00
N VAL A 35 0.92 21.90 -7.96
CA VAL A 35 -0.20 22.76 -8.38
C VAL A 35 -1.25 22.88 -7.27
N MET A 36 -1.53 21.80 -6.57
CA MET A 36 -2.50 21.79 -5.46
C MET A 36 -2.04 22.70 -4.29
N ILE A 37 -0.74 22.73 -3.98
CA ILE A 37 -0.19 23.66 -2.97
C ILE A 37 -0.51 25.12 -3.31
N THR A 38 -0.35 25.48 -4.58
CA THR A 38 -0.65 26.83 -5.07
C THR A 38 -2.14 27.12 -5.00
N ASP A 39 -3.01 26.17 -5.44
CA ASP A 39 -4.45 26.34 -5.44
C ASP A 39 -5.03 26.44 -4.01
N PHE A 40 -4.56 25.60 -3.10
CA PHE A 40 -4.98 25.64 -1.68
C PHE A 40 -4.23 26.69 -0.85
N ARG A 41 -3.25 27.41 -1.43
CA ARG A 41 -2.39 28.41 -0.75
C ARG A 41 -1.80 27.87 0.54
N THR A 42 -1.21 26.68 0.47
CA THR A 42 -0.69 25.95 1.61
C THR A 42 0.80 25.62 1.45
N THR A 43 1.34 24.81 2.33
CA THR A 43 2.74 24.34 2.29
C THR A 43 2.81 22.85 1.96
N GLU A 44 3.98 22.38 1.50
CA GLU A 44 4.27 20.98 1.22
C GLU A 44 3.98 20.08 2.43
N SER A 45 4.39 20.55 3.62
CA SER A 45 4.17 19.80 4.87
C SER A 45 2.70 19.61 5.18
N VAL A 46 1.86 20.63 4.99
CA VAL A 46 0.40 20.52 5.20
C VAL A 46 -0.24 19.67 4.10
N MET A 47 0.15 19.84 2.84
CA MET A 47 -0.38 19.04 1.74
C MET A 47 -0.05 17.55 1.93
N ASN A 48 1.15 17.22 2.41
CA ASN A 48 1.56 15.85 2.71
C ASN A 48 0.74 15.19 3.85
N MET A 49 0.04 15.97 4.70
CA MET A 49 -0.93 15.42 5.65
C MET A 49 -2.03 14.62 4.93
N SER A 50 -2.40 15.03 3.72
CA SER A 50 -3.37 14.30 2.91
C SER A 50 -2.90 12.88 2.50
N LEU A 51 -1.57 12.66 2.44
CA LEU A 51 -0.97 11.36 2.16
C LEU A 51 -0.79 10.52 3.42
N TYR A 52 -0.10 11.05 4.44
CA TYR A 52 0.23 10.22 5.59
C TYR A 52 -0.97 9.97 6.52
N LEU A 53 -1.90 10.92 6.70
CA LEU A 53 -3.14 10.66 7.46
C LEU A 53 -4.06 9.68 6.73
N PHE A 54 -4.05 9.70 5.38
CA PHE A 54 -4.71 8.66 4.59
C PHE A 54 -4.16 7.28 4.95
N MET A 55 -2.82 7.08 4.99
CA MET A 55 -2.20 5.81 5.34
C MET A 55 -2.51 5.38 6.76
N LEU A 56 -2.54 6.32 7.70
CA LEU A 56 -2.92 6.06 9.09
C LEU A 56 -4.35 5.51 9.18
N VAL A 57 -5.31 6.21 8.60
CA VAL A 57 -6.72 5.80 8.64
C VAL A 57 -6.92 4.50 7.86
N LEU A 58 -6.25 4.33 6.72
CA LEU A 58 -6.29 3.10 5.94
C LEU A 58 -5.83 1.89 6.76
N SER A 59 -4.73 2.03 7.52
CA SER A 59 -4.20 0.94 8.34
C SER A 59 -5.22 0.48 9.40
N PHE A 60 -5.83 1.41 10.12
CA PHE A 60 -6.87 1.09 11.10
C PHE A 60 -8.14 0.55 10.44
N SER A 61 -8.51 1.08 9.28
CA SER A 61 -9.69 0.63 8.55
C SER A 61 -9.56 -0.83 8.11
N ILE A 62 -8.41 -1.24 7.60
CA ILE A 62 -8.15 -2.63 7.23
C ILE A 62 -8.24 -3.55 8.45
N LEU A 63 -7.70 -3.10 9.59
CA LEU A 63 -7.72 -3.88 10.83
C LEU A 63 -9.13 -4.09 11.38
N LEU A 64 -9.98 -3.05 11.30
CA LEU A 64 -11.32 -3.03 11.89
C LEU A 64 -12.40 -3.57 10.96
N LEU A 65 -12.35 -3.21 9.66
CA LEU A 65 -13.41 -3.55 8.71
C LEU A 65 -13.36 -5.01 8.24
N GLY A 66 -12.23 -5.71 8.39
CA GLY A 66 -12.14 -7.15 8.21
C GLY A 66 -13.12 -7.91 9.10
N PRO A 67 -12.93 -7.87 10.44
CA PRO A 67 -13.85 -8.49 11.40
C PRO A 67 -15.30 -8.00 11.32
N LEU A 68 -15.51 -6.70 11.03
CA LEU A 68 -16.86 -6.18 10.83
C LEU A 68 -17.53 -6.82 9.61
N SER A 69 -16.78 -7.04 8.54
CA SER A 69 -17.27 -7.67 7.32
C SER A 69 -17.65 -9.14 7.54
N ASP A 70 -16.90 -9.85 8.41
CA ASP A 70 -17.23 -11.21 8.82
C ASP A 70 -18.53 -11.27 9.66
N LYS A 71 -18.73 -10.27 10.52
CA LYS A 71 -19.88 -10.22 11.45
C LYS A 71 -21.17 -9.70 10.78
N TYR A 72 -21.10 -8.57 10.07
CA TYR A 72 -22.26 -7.89 9.51
C TYR A 72 -22.58 -8.29 8.07
N GLY A 73 -21.67 -9.04 7.42
CA GLY A 73 -21.79 -9.53 6.06
C GLY A 73 -21.06 -8.65 5.04
N ARG A 74 -20.48 -9.29 4.03
CA ARG A 74 -19.64 -8.66 2.99
C ARG A 74 -20.34 -7.52 2.27
N ARG A 75 -21.60 -7.73 1.87
CA ARG A 75 -22.39 -6.75 1.13
C ARG A 75 -22.56 -5.42 1.88
N LYS A 76 -22.95 -5.47 3.17
CA LYS A 76 -23.21 -4.27 3.95
C LYS A 76 -21.95 -3.42 4.13
N VAL A 77 -20.85 -4.06 4.53
CA VAL A 77 -19.57 -3.36 4.75
C VAL A 77 -19.06 -2.81 3.44
N LEU A 78 -19.11 -3.57 2.34
CA LEU A 78 -18.68 -3.10 1.03
C LEU A 78 -19.49 -1.90 0.55
N THR A 79 -20.83 -1.98 0.59
CA THR A 79 -21.68 -0.88 0.10
C THR A 79 -21.52 0.39 0.93
N CYS A 80 -21.44 0.30 2.27
CA CYS A 80 -21.14 1.45 3.11
C CYS A 80 -19.75 2.04 2.81
N SER A 81 -18.75 1.19 2.70
CA SER A 81 -17.36 1.61 2.38
C SER A 81 -17.28 2.31 1.02
N MET A 82 -17.94 1.76 -0.01
CA MET A 82 -17.94 2.35 -1.34
C MET A 82 -18.76 3.65 -1.40
N ALA A 83 -19.85 3.75 -0.64
CA ALA A 83 -20.60 4.99 -0.52
C ALA A 83 -19.74 6.11 0.11
N VAL A 84 -19.07 5.81 1.24
CA VAL A 84 -18.16 6.77 1.88
C VAL A 84 -17.02 7.15 0.93
N TYR A 85 -16.39 6.18 0.26
CA TYR A 85 -15.30 6.43 -0.67
C TYR A 85 -15.76 7.30 -1.86
N ALA A 86 -16.89 6.98 -2.49
CA ALA A 86 -17.42 7.72 -3.64
C ALA A 86 -17.78 9.16 -3.28
N THR A 87 -18.54 9.34 -2.18
CA THR A 87 -18.94 10.68 -1.72
C THR A 87 -17.74 11.54 -1.32
N SER A 88 -16.73 10.96 -0.66
CA SER A 88 -15.51 11.67 -0.33
C SER A 88 -14.73 12.11 -1.56
N ASN A 89 -14.62 11.26 -2.60
CA ASN A 89 -13.98 11.64 -3.86
C ASN A 89 -14.72 12.80 -4.56
N VAL A 90 -16.03 12.70 -4.65
CA VAL A 90 -16.85 13.78 -5.23
C VAL A 90 -16.66 15.07 -4.44
N ALA A 91 -16.71 15.01 -3.10
CA ALA A 91 -16.50 16.17 -2.26
C ALA A 91 -15.10 16.80 -2.42
N CYS A 92 -14.05 15.99 -2.60
CA CYS A 92 -12.70 16.48 -2.89
C CYS A 92 -12.61 17.32 -4.16
N CYS A 93 -13.51 17.09 -5.15
CA CYS A 93 -13.53 17.87 -6.38
C CYS A 93 -14.07 19.31 -6.19
N PHE A 94 -14.83 19.55 -5.13
CA PHE A 94 -15.51 20.82 -4.90
C PHE A 94 -14.94 21.63 -3.72
N THR A 95 -13.98 21.09 -2.97
CA THR A 95 -13.39 21.82 -1.85
C THR A 95 -12.24 22.72 -2.30
N ASP A 96 -12.16 23.90 -1.70
CA ASP A 96 -11.10 24.88 -1.86
C ASP A 96 -10.33 25.10 -0.53
N ASP A 97 -10.71 24.40 0.55
CA ASP A 97 -10.05 24.44 1.84
C ASP A 97 -9.21 23.17 2.06
N VAL A 98 -7.93 23.35 2.39
CA VAL A 98 -6.96 22.25 2.57
C VAL A 98 -7.34 21.33 3.73
N TRP A 99 -7.89 21.86 4.83
CA TRP A 99 -8.26 21.05 5.99
C TRP A 99 -9.47 20.18 5.72
N THR A 100 -10.46 20.73 5.02
CA THR A 100 -11.59 19.96 4.51
C THR A 100 -11.14 18.89 3.54
N PHE A 101 -10.21 19.21 2.62
CA PHE A 101 -9.61 18.23 1.71
C PHE A 101 -8.94 17.09 2.48
N ILE A 102 -8.10 17.38 3.48
CA ILE A 102 -7.44 16.37 4.33
C ILE A 102 -8.47 15.50 5.06
N ALA A 103 -9.52 16.09 5.64
CA ALA A 103 -10.58 15.34 6.32
C ALA A 103 -11.32 14.40 5.35
N LEU A 104 -11.62 14.84 4.13
CA LEU A 104 -12.22 14.03 3.07
C LEU A 104 -11.29 12.89 2.62
N ARG A 105 -9.99 13.14 2.57
CA ARG A 105 -8.97 12.10 2.30
C ARG A 105 -8.95 11.03 3.39
N MET A 106 -9.10 11.40 4.66
CA MET A 106 -9.24 10.44 5.76
C MET A 106 -10.52 9.61 5.64
N ALA A 107 -11.65 10.23 5.30
CA ALA A 107 -12.90 9.51 5.04
C ALA A 107 -12.80 8.57 3.84
N GLN A 108 -12.13 9.01 2.76
CA GLN A 108 -11.80 8.17 1.60
C GLN A 108 -10.96 6.95 2.01
N ALA A 109 -9.95 7.12 2.86
CA ALA A 109 -9.12 6.02 3.37
C ALA A 109 -9.94 4.99 4.16
N ALA A 110 -10.90 5.45 4.96
CA ALA A 110 -11.82 4.56 5.68
C ALA A 110 -12.64 3.70 4.72
N GLY A 111 -13.17 4.29 3.65
CA GLY A 111 -13.87 3.55 2.60
C GLY A 111 -12.94 2.59 1.82
N GLY A 112 -11.75 3.05 1.47
CA GLY A 112 -10.73 2.26 0.74
C GLY A 112 -10.31 1.00 1.50
N GLY A 113 -10.12 1.10 2.82
CA GLY A 113 -9.80 -0.05 3.69
C GLY A 113 -10.89 -1.12 3.66
N GLY A 114 -12.17 -0.73 3.65
CA GLY A 114 -13.28 -1.67 3.51
C GLY A 114 -13.34 -2.33 2.13
N ALA A 115 -12.98 -1.62 1.07
CA ALA A 115 -12.85 -2.18 -0.27
C ALA A 115 -11.79 -3.28 -0.30
N MET A 116 -10.58 -2.97 0.17
CA MET A 116 -9.44 -3.90 0.14
C MET A 116 -9.72 -5.16 0.96
N THR A 117 -10.22 -5.02 2.18
CA THR A 117 -10.55 -6.18 3.04
C THR A 117 -11.64 -7.05 2.45
N THR A 118 -12.68 -6.42 1.87
CA THR A 118 -13.79 -7.16 1.26
C THR A 118 -13.36 -7.86 -0.02
N ALA A 119 -12.46 -7.28 -0.83
CA ALA A 119 -11.93 -7.93 -2.02
C ALA A 119 -11.27 -9.27 -1.69
N PHE A 120 -10.37 -9.31 -0.71
CA PHE A 120 -9.71 -10.56 -0.28
C PHE A 120 -10.70 -11.56 0.32
N ALA A 121 -11.70 -11.08 1.08
CA ALA A 121 -12.72 -11.93 1.64
C ALA A 121 -13.61 -12.57 0.55
N LEU A 122 -14.03 -11.81 -0.47
CA LEU A 122 -14.82 -12.33 -1.59
C LEU A 122 -14.04 -13.38 -2.39
N ILE A 123 -12.73 -13.22 -2.56
CA ILE A 123 -11.90 -14.25 -3.22
C ILE A 123 -11.95 -15.56 -2.42
N LYS A 124 -11.85 -15.47 -1.10
CA LYS A 124 -11.90 -16.64 -0.22
C LYS A 124 -13.28 -17.29 -0.21
N ASP A 125 -14.35 -16.50 -0.18
CA ASP A 125 -15.71 -16.96 0.05
C ASP A 125 -16.38 -17.47 -1.25
N CYS A 126 -15.96 -16.97 -2.42
CA CYS A 126 -16.65 -17.22 -3.70
C CYS A 126 -15.86 -18.10 -4.69
N PHE A 127 -14.57 -18.31 -4.46
CA PHE A 127 -13.71 -19.07 -5.37
C PHE A 127 -12.98 -20.20 -4.66
N ASP A 128 -12.87 -21.37 -5.33
CA ASP A 128 -12.17 -22.55 -4.83
C ASP A 128 -11.10 -23.03 -5.81
N GLY A 129 -10.13 -23.79 -5.31
CA GLY A 129 -9.13 -24.49 -6.10
C GLY A 129 -8.39 -23.59 -7.10
N ASN A 130 -8.34 -24.01 -8.35
CA ASN A 130 -7.59 -23.35 -9.43
C ASN A 130 -8.16 -21.96 -9.79
N ASP A 131 -9.46 -21.75 -9.62
CA ASP A 131 -10.10 -20.46 -9.92
C ASP A 131 -9.73 -19.41 -8.87
N ARG A 132 -9.66 -19.80 -7.60
CA ARG A 132 -9.15 -18.93 -6.52
C ARG A 132 -7.71 -18.50 -6.80
N PHE A 133 -6.87 -19.44 -7.23
CA PHE A 133 -5.49 -19.13 -7.61
C PHE A 133 -5.42 -18.11 -8.76
N LYS A 134 -6.25 -18.27 -9.81
CA LYS A 134 -6.31 -17.32 -10.93
C LYS A 134 -6.71 -15.92 -10.49
N VAL A 135 -7.76 -15.80 -9.66
CA VAL A 135 -8.21 -14.46 -9.17
C VAL A 135 -7.15 -13.82 -8.29
N LEU A 136 -6.51 -14.58 -7.38
CA LEU A 136 -5.40 -14.09 -6.57
C LEU A 136 -4.22 -13.62 -7.44
N SER A 137 -3.89 -14.34 -8.51
CA SER A 137 -2.82 -13.96 -9.43
C SER A 137 -3.13 -12.65 -10.17
N VAL A 138 -4.38 -12.45 -10.60
CA VAL A 138 -4.81 -11.20 -11.24
C VAL A 138 -4.77 -10.03 -10.24
N THR A 139 -5.26 -10.21 -9.02
CA THR A 139 -5.21 -9.16 -7.99
C THR A 139 -3.77 -8.82 -7.59
N ALA A 140 -2.88 -9.81 -7.52
CA ALA A 140 -1.45 -9.59 -7.29
C ALA A 140 -0.80 -8.81 -8.45
N ALA A 141 -1.13 -9.13 -9.69
CA ALA A 141 -0.66 -8.40 -10.87
C ALA A 141 -1.11 -6.93 -10.84
N ILE A 142 -2.34 -6.65 -10.44
CA ILE A 142 -2.86 -5.28 -10.26
C ILE A 142 -2.10 -4.54 -9.16
N GLY A 143 -1.82 -5.21 -8.04
CA GLY A 143 -1.02 -4.62 -6.96
C GLY A 143 0.39 -4.20 -7.38
N ILE A 144 0.96 -4.85 -8.42
CA ILE A 144 2.26 -4.52 -9.01
C ILE A 144 2.12 -3.44 -10.09
N LEU A 145 1.13 -3.58 -10.98
CA LEU A 145 0.93 -2.66 -12.10
C LEU A 145 0.30 -1.33 -11.67
N GLY A 146 -0.48 -1.34 -10.59
CA GLY A 146 -1.16 -0.15 -10.08
C GLY A 146 -0.21 1.04 -9.85
N PRO A 147 0.84 0.91 -9.04
CA PRO A 147 1.82 1.98 -8.81
C PRO A 147 2.59 2.42 -10.07
N ILE A 148 2.63 1.58 -11.12
CA ILE A 148 3.23 1.93 -12.40
C ILE A 148 2.25 2.74 -13.27
N LEU A 149 0.99 2.31 -13.33
CA LEU A 149 0.00 2.89 -14.22
C LEU A 149 -0.72 4.10 -13.61
N ALA A 150 -0.97 4.11 -12.30
CA ALA A 150 -1.74 5.15 -11.66
C ALA A 150 -1.13 6.56 -11.81
N PRO A 151 0.19 6.79 -11.63
CA PRO A 151 0.79 8.11 -11.87
C PRO A 151 0.67 8.56 -13.33
N VAL A 152 0.84 7.63 -14.28
CA VAL A 152 0.75 7.94 -15.71
C VAL A 152 -0.68 8.32 -16.12
N ILE A 153 -1.67 7.55 -15.67
CA ILE A 153 -3.09 7.86 -15.89
C ILE A 153 -3.45 9.17 -15.18
N GLY A 154 -2.99 9.36 -13.94
CA GLY A 154 -3.21 10.58 -13.18
C GLY A 154 -2.67 11.81 -13.88
N THR A 155 -1.44 11.75 -14.38
CA THR A 155 -0.84 12.87 -15.15
C THR A 155 -1.60 13.16 -16.44
N ALA A 156 -2.05 12.14 -17.17
CA ALA A 156 -2.87 12.35 -18.37
C ALA A 156 -4.18 13.07 -18.02
N LEU A 157 -4.83 12.72 -16.92
CA LEU A 157 -6.03 13.38 -16.42
C LEU A 157 -5.74 14.82 -15.96
N ILE A 158 -4.64 15.05 -15.24
CA ILE A 158 -4.23 16.38 -14.78
C ILE A 158 -3.99 17.30 -15.97
N ASN A 159 -3.27 16.85 -16.98
CA ASN A 159 -2.98 17.63 -18.18
C ASN A 159 -4.23 17.93 -19.02
N ALA A 160 -5.23 17.03 -19.01
CA ALA A 160 -6.46 17.20 -19.76
C ALA A 160 -7.50 18.09 -19.05
N ALA A 161 -7.64 17.97 -17.73
CA ALA A 161 -8.76 18.56 -16.98
C ALA A 161 -8.39 19.04 -15.55
N GLY A 162 -7.10 19.21 -15.28
CA GLY A 162 -6.60 19.65 -13.96
C GLY A 162 -6.63 18.56 -12.89
N TRP A 163 -6.02 18.86 -11.72
CA TRP A 163 -5.83 17.87 -10.66
C TRP A 163 -7.15 17.30 -10.08
N ARG A 164 -8.25 18.06 -10.12
CA ARG A 164 -9.57 17.59 -9.65
C ARG A 164 -10.07 16.37 -10.42
N SER A 165 -9.66 16.20 -11.67
CA SER A 165 -10.02 15.04 -12.49
C SER A 165 -9.52 13.72 -11.93
N THR A 166 -8.41 13.72 -11.18
CA THR A 166 -7.86 12.54 -10.50
C THR A 166 -8.75 12.02 -9.37
N PHE A 167 -9.70 12.80 -8.89
CA PHE A 167 -10.73 12.39 -7.92
C PHE A 167 -12.03 11.97 -8.58
N TRP A 168 -12.38 12.55 -9.75
CA TRP A 168 -13.55 12.13 -10.53
C TRP A 168 -13.44 10.68 -11.03
N PHE A 169 -12.25 10.27 -11.45
CA PHE A 169 -12.03 8.91 -11.95
C PHE A 169 -12.28 7.85 -10.86
N PRO A 170 -11.66 7.90 -9.66
CA PRO A 170 -11.97 6.97 -8.57
C PRO A 170 -13.40 7.07 -8.06
N ALA A 171 -14.05 8.26 -8.14
CA ALA A 171 -15.47 8.41 -7.82
C ALA A 171 -16.35 7.57 -8.75
N GLY A 172 -16.06 7.59 -10.06
CA GLY A 172 -16.77 6.75 -11.05
C GLY A 172 -16.56 5.25 -10.79
N VAL A 173 -15.30 4.85 -10.56
CA VAL A 173 -14.96 3.44 -10.26
C VAL A 173 -15.65 2.97 -8.98
N SER A 174 -15.63 3.77 -7.90
CA SER A 174 -16.27 3.41 -6.64
C SER A 174 -17.80 3.37 -6.73
N THR A 175 -18.39 4.23 -7.53
CA THR A 175 -19.84 4.19 -7.82
C THR A 175 -20.21 2.90 -8.56
N ALA A 176 -19.41 2.48 -9.55
CA ALA A 176 -19.61 1.19 -10.22
C ALA A 176 -19.46 0.03 -9.23
N CYS A 177 -18.46 0.06 -8.33
CA CYS A 177 -18.30 -0.95 -7.27
C CYS A 177 -19.47 -0.95 -6.27
N LEU A 178 -20.01 0.23 -5.94
CA LEU A 178 -21.21 0.36 -5.08
C LEU A 178 -22.42 -0.33 -5.73
N LEU A 179 -22.65 -0.07 -7.01
CA LEU A 179 -23.75 -0.68 -7.76
C LEU A 179 -23.58 -2.21 -7.86
N LEU A 180 -22.43 -2.69 -8.29
CA LEU A 180 -22.13 -4.13 -8.36
C LEU A 180 -22.18 -4.79 -6.98
N GLY A 181 -21.62 -4.14 -5.96
CA GLY A 181 -21.63 -4.62 -4.57
C GLY A 181 -23.03 -4.73 -3.98
N SER A 182 -23.96 -3.84 -4.39
CA SER A 182 -25.35 -3.89 -3.97
C SER A 182 -26.10 -5.13 -4.48
N LEU A 183 -25.62 -5.76 -5.54
CA LEU A 183 -26.18 -6.99 -6.12
C LEU A 183 -25.64 -8.27 -5.46
N LEU A 184 -24.64 -8.17 -4.56
CA LEU A 184 -24.16 -9.32 -3.79
C LEU A 184 -25.25 -9.88 -2.87
N PRO A 185 -25.28 -11.21 -2.62
CA PRO A 185 -26.21 -11.78 -1.64
C PRO A 185 -25.93 -11.24 -0.23
N GLY A 186 -27.02 -11.02 0.54
CA GLY A 186 -26.93 -10.41 1.87
C GLY A 186 -26.36 -11.30 2.98
N TYR A 187 -26.12 -12.57 2.69
CA TYR A 187 -25.74 -13.63 3.65
C TYR A 187 -24.36 -14.27 3.38
N LEU A 188 -23.46 -13.55 2.77
CA LEU A 188 -22.05 -13.95 2.72
C LEU A 188 -21.31 -13.42 3.96
N PRO A 189 -20.43 -14.22 4.59
CA PRO A 189 -20.13 -15.63 4.36
C PRO A 189 -21.26 -16.57 4.84
N ALA A 190 -21.26 -17.83 4.34
CA ALA A 190 -22.25 -18.84 4.73
C ALA A 190 -22.24 -19.10 6.26
N ASP A 191 -21.04 -19.11 6.85
CA ASP A 191 -20.83 -19.22 8.30
C ASP A 191 -20.48 -17.83 8.87
N ARG A 192 -21.49 -17.18 9.44
CA ARG A 192 -21.28 -15.92 10.14
C ARG A 192 -20.44 -16.13 11.40
N TYR A 193 -19.44 -15.29 11.58
CA TYR A 193 -18.72 -15.23 12.84
C TYR A 193 -19.65 -14.73 13.97
N HIS A 194 -19.98 -15.61 14.90
CA HIS A 194 -20.86 -15.29 16.05
C HIS A 194 -20.12 -14.65 17.25
N GLY A 195 -18.78 -14.49 17.14
CA GLY A 195 -17.97 -13.87 18.20
C GLY A 195 -18.10 -12.35 18.26
N SER A 196 -17.55 -11.76 19.33
CA SER A 196 -17.46 -10.30 19.46
C SER A 196 -16.34 -9.74 18.54
N VAL A 197 -16.49 -8.50 18.08
CA VAL A 197 -15.43 -7.78 17.33
C VAL A 197 -14.16 -7.67 18.18
N LEU A 198 -14.32 -7.47 19.52
CA LEU A 198 -13.21 -7.52 20.47
C LEU A 198 -12.53 -8.90 20.50
N GLY A 199 -13.28 -10.00 20.37
CA GLY A 199 -12.73 -11.34 20.26
C GLY A 199 -11.88 -11.55 18.99
N SER A 200 -12.23 -10.89 17.88
CA SER A 200 -11.38 -10.87 16.68
C SER A 200 -10.10 -10.05 16.89
N ILE A 201 -10.20 -8.90 17.59
CA ILE A 201 -9.03 -8.08 17.95
C ILE A 201 -8.10 -8.86 18.91
N SER A 202 -8.65 -9.66 19.84
CA SER A 202 -7.83 -10.50 20.73
C SER A 202 -7.05 -11.59 19.98
N ARG A 203 -7.59 -12.13 18.87
CA ARG A 203 -6.87 -13.05 17.98
C ARG A 203 -5.70 -12.34 17.26
N LEU A 204 -5.92 -11.10 16.80
CA LEU A 204 -4.83 -10.28 16.23
C LEU A 204 -3.71 -10.08 17.27
N ALA A 205 -4.08 -9.79 18.53
CA ALA A 205 -3.12 -9.68 19.62
C ALA A 205 -2.42 -11.02 19.95
N ALA A 206 -3.06 -12.16 19.73
CA ALA A 206 -2.44 -13.47 19.93
C ALA A 206 -1.32 -13.73 18.92
N VAL A 207 -1.50 -13.34 17.64
CA VAL A 207 -0.47 -13.44 16.59
C VAL A 207 0.77 -12.60 16.96
N THR A 208 0.58 -11.43 17.59
CA THR A 208 1.70 -10.55 17.98
C THR A 208 2.40 -10.96 19.29
N ARG A 209 1.98 -12.04 19.97
CA ARG A 209 2.69 -12.58 21.15
C ARG A 209 3.94 -13.36 20.78
N ASP A 210 4.00 -13.92 19.57
CA ASP A 210 5.23 -14.57 19.09
C ASP A 210 6.29 -13.52 18.74
N SER A 211 7.32 -13.44 19.59
CA SER A 211 8.40 -12.48 19.40
C SER A 211 9.19 -12.72 18.12
N ASN A 212 9.30 -13.96 17.64
CA ASN A 212 10.01 -14.27 16.39
C ASN A 212 9.21 -13.80 15.19
N PHE A 213 7.89 -14.00 15.21
CA PHE A 213 6.97 -13.49 14.22
C PHE A 213 7.04 -11.96 14.13
N VAL A 214 6.96 -11.26 15.26
CA VAL A 214 6.98 -9.79 15.33
C VAL A 214 8.31 -9.23 14.81
N ILE A 215 9.44 -9.77 15.25
CA ILE A 215 10.77 -9.32 14.80
C ILE A 215 10.88 -9.46 13.28
N PHE A 216 10.52 -10.61 12.73
CA PHE A 216 10.61 -10.85 11.29
C PHE A 216 9.63 -9.98 10.50
N MET A 217 8.41 -9.78 11.02
CA MET A 217 7.42 -8.85 10.46
C MET A 217 7.96 -7.42 10.40
N LEU A 218 8.55 -6.91 11.48
CA LEU A 218 9.16 -5.58 11.52
C LEU A 218 10.29 -5.45 10.51
N MET A 219 11.17 -6.47 10.39
CA MET A 219 12.22 -6.50 9.39
C MET A 219 11.68 -6.35 7.96
N MET A 220 10.58 -7.03 7.63
CA MET A 220 10.03 -7.05 6.27
C MET A 220 9.17 -5.82 5.96
N CYS A 221 8.39 -5.32 6.92
CA CYS A 221 7.45 -4.23 6.69
C CYS A 221 8.11 -2.84 6.68
N THR A 222 9.25 -2.65 7.37
CA THR A 222 9.85 -1.34 7.55
C THR A 222 10.31 -0.68 6.24
N PHE A 223 10.76 -1.44 5.24
CA PHE A 223 11.17 -0.91 3.95
C PHE A 223 10.03 -0.27 3.15
N THR A 224 8.77 -0.68 3.41
CA THR A 224 7.62 0.02 2.85
C THR A 224 7.56 1.46 3.33
N GLY A 225 7.95 1.73 4.57
CA GLY A 225 8.07 3.09 5.08
C GLY A 225 9.07 3.94 4.29
N SER A 226 10.22 3.37 3.94
CA SER A 226 11.23 4.07 3.12
C SER A 226 10.74 4.35 1.70
N GLN A 227 10.06 3.40 1.08
CA GLN A 227 9.48 3.58 -0.26
C GLN A 227 8.39 4.65 -0.25
N LEU A 228 7.50 4.63 0.75
CA LEU A 228 6.42 5.62 0.85
C LEU A 228 6.95 7.00 1.33
N ALA A 229 8.04 7.05 2.10
CA ALA A 229 8.76 8.28 2.39
C ALA A 229 9.26 8.97 1.10
N TYR A 230 9.84 8.20 0.17
CA TYR A 230 10.19 8.71 -1.15
C TYR A 230 8.97 9.20 -1.93
N ILE A 231 7.89 8.41 -1.98
CA ILE A 231 6.67 8.78 -2.71
C ILE A 231 6.10 10.11 -2.20
N ALA A 232 6.08 10.33 -0.88
CA ALA A 232 5.51 11.55 -0.28
C ALA A 232 6.21 12.83 -0.71
N VAL A 233 7.51 12.78 -0.97
CA VAL A 233 8.31 13.98 -1.30
C VAL A 233 8.79 14.00 -2.75
N SER A 234 8.64 12.90 -3.48
CA SER A 234 9.19 12.75 -4.83
C SER A 234 8.67 13.79 -5.82
N SER A 235 7.39 14.16 -5.73
CA SER A 235 6.78 15.15 -6.62
C SER A 235 7.49 16.50 -6.50
N TYR A 236 7.74 16.95 -5.28
CA TYR A 236 8.42 18.23 -5.01
C TYR A 236 9.89 18.17 -5.42
N VAL A 237 10.60 17.09 -5.06
CA VAL A 237 12.02 16.93 -5.40
C VAL A 237 12.23 16.90 -6.91
N TYR A 238 11.39 16.16 -7.65
CA TYR A 238 11.55 16.06 -9.10
C TYR A 238 11.05 17.30 -9.85
N GLN A 239 9.89 17.85 -9.48
CA GLN A 239 9.27 18.94 -10.23
C GLN A 239 9.86 20.29 -9.77
N ASP A 240 9.83 20.61 -8.47
CA ASP A 240 10.28 21.91 -7.96
C ASP A 240 11.81 21.93 -7.79
N GLY A 241 12.42 20.82 -7.34
CA GLY A 241 13.86 20.76 -7.09
C GLY A 241 14.70 20.55 -8.36
N PHE A 242 14.33 19.59 -9.22
CA PHE A 242 15.07 19.29 -10.45
C PHE A 242 14.43 19.87 -11.72
N GLY A 243 13.27 20.52 -11.65
CA GLY A 243 12.62 21.20 -12.76
C GLY A 243 11.98 20.27 -13.80
N LEU A 244 11.65 19.02 -13.43
CA LEU A 244 10.96 18.10 -14.35
C LEU A 244 9.48 18.48 -14.50
N GLY A 245 8.95 18.30 -15.72
CA GLY A 245 7.50 18.42 -15.95
C GLY A 245 6.70 17.28 -15.31
N THR A 246 5.39 17.49 -15.17
CA THR A 246 4.45 16.49 -14.60
C THR A 246 4.50 15.14 -15.31
N THR A 247 4.62 15.15 -16.64
CA THR A 247 4.71 13.92 -17.44
C THR A 247 6.03 13.19 -17.21
N GLU A 248 7.15 13.92 -17.18
CA GLU A 248 8.48 13.36 -16.90
C GLU A 248 8.53 12.75 -15.53
N TYR A 249 8.00 13.45 -14.51
CA TYR A 249 7.90 12.94 -13.15
C TYR A 249 7.13 11.61 -13.08
N SER A 250 5.98 11.53 -13.73
CA SER A 250 5.17 10.31 -13.71
C SER A 250 5.88 9.11 -14.35
N LEU A 251 6.64 9.34 -15.44
CA LEU A 251 7.46 8.32 -16.09
C LEU A 251 8.63 7.88 -15.18
N VAL A 252 9.27 8.82 -14.49
CA VAL A 252 10.33 8.53 -13.51
C VAL A 252 9.77 7.68 -12.37
N LEU A 253 8.62 8.05 -11.82
CA LEU A 253 7.98 7.29 -10.74
C LEU A 253 7.59 5.87 -11.19
N ALA A 254 6.97 5.74 -12.36
CA ALA A 254 6.63 4.45 -12.96
C ALA A 254 7.88 3.58 -13.22
N SER A 255 8.96 4.19 -13.72
CA SER A 255 10.22 3.49 -14.00
C SER A 255 10.90 2.99 -12.73
N SER A 256 10.82 3.73 -11.61
CA SER A 256 11.36 3.29 -10.32
C SER A 256 10.71 1.97 -9.84
N CYS A 257 9.39 1.87 -9.98
CA CYS A 257 8.63 0.66 -9.66
C CYS A 257 8.96 -0.49 -10.62
N LEU A 258 9.05 -0.19 -11.92
CA LEU A 258 9.34 -1.19 -12.97
C LEU A 258 10.75 -1.79 -12.79
N PHE A 259 11.78 -0.96 -12.60
CA PHE A 259 13.15 -1.44 -12.37
C PHE A 259 13.24 -2.20 -11.04
N GLY A 260 12.57 -1.72 -9.98
CA GLY A 260 12.47 -2.44 -8.73
C GLY A 260 11.86 -3.83 -8.88
N LEU A 261 10.79 -3.96 -9.69
CA LEU A 261 10.15 -5.23 -10.01
C LEU A 261 11.09 -6.18 -10.77
N VAL A 262 11.80 -5.68 -11.78
CA VAL A 262 12.75 -6.49 -12.56
C VAL A 262 13.85 -7.04 -11.66
N ILE A 263 14.44 -6.21 -10.80
CA ILE A 263 15.46 -6.64 -9.84
C ILE A 263 14.89 -7.64 -8.83
N ALA A 264 13.70 -7.39 -8.27
CA ALA A 264 13.06 -8.31 -7.33
C ALA A 264 12.80 -9.68 -7.96
N LYS A 265 12.35 -9.71 -9.22
CA LYS A 265 12.13 -10.95 -9.97
C LYS A 265 13.45 -11.68 -10.27
N ALA A 266 14.46 -10.98 -10.71
CA ALA A 266 15.80 -11.55 -10.91
C ALA A 266 16.37 -12.14 -9.62
N LEU A 267 16.20 -11.43 -8.50
CA LEU A 267 16.63 -11.87 -7.18
C LEU A 267 15.92 -13.16 -6.73
N SER A 268 14.60 -13.25 -6.95
CA SER A 268 13.83 -14.44 -6.59
C SER A 268 14.27 -15.69 -7.36
N HIS A 269 14.76 -15.52 -8.60
CA HIS A 269 15.32 -16.63 -9.40
C HIS A 269 16.76 -16.98 -8.98
N ALA A 270 17.57 -15.99 -8.61
CA ALA A 270 18.98 -16.19 -8.28
C ALA A 270 19.22 -16.69 -6.85
N SER A 271 18.25 -16.56 -5.94
CA SER A 271 18.41 -16.85 -4.52
C SER A 271 17.50 -17.98 -4.03
N PRO A 272 17.89 -19.25 -4.25
CA PRO A 272 17.07 -20.40 -3.85
C PRO A 272 17.00 -20.59 -2.32
N SER A 273 17.95 -20.04 -1.53
CA SER A 273 17.94 -20.21 -0.09
C SER A 273 17.42 -18.96 0.64
N PRO A 274 16.51 -19.13 1.65
CA PRO A 274 15.95 -18.03 2.43
C PRO A 274 17.01 -17.15 3.10
N ARG A 275 18.11 -17.75 3.57
CA ARG A 275 19.21 -17.01 4.22
C ARG A 275 19.94 -16.08 3.25
N ARG A 276 20.14 -16.52 2.01
CA ARG A 276 20.74 -15.67 0.96
C ARG A 276 19.82 -14.52 0.61
N MET A 277 18.50 -14.78 0.57
CA MET A 277 17.50 -13.74 0.33
C MET A 277 17.57 -12.61 1.36
N LEU A 278 17.71 -12.96 2.66
CA LEU A 278 17.89 -11.96 3.72
C LEU A 278 19.16 -11.12 3.50
N SER A 279 20.26 -11.76 3.12
CA SER A 279 21.52 -11.05 2.82
C SER A 279 21.36 -10.08 1.64
N PHE A 280 20.68 -10.49 0.58
CA PHE A 280 20.42 -9.63 -0.59
C PHE A 280 19.51 -8.46 -0.24
N ILE A 281 18.44 -8.68 0.54
CA ILE A 281 17.56 -7.62 1.03
C ILE A 281 18.37 -6.57 1.79
N PHE A 282 19.25 -7.01 2.68
CA PHE A 282 20.12 -6.10 3.44
C PHE A 282 21.11 -5.35 2.55
N CYS A 283 21.82 -6.04 1.66
CA CYS A 283 22.78 -5.41 0.75
C CYS A 283 22.13 -4.36 -0.17
N LEU A 284 20.95 -4.67 -0.73
CA LEU A 284 20.23 -3.74 -1.58
C LEU A 284 19.68 -2.55 -0.78
N GLY A 285 19.15 -2.78 0.44
CA GLY A 285 18.71 -1.69 1.32
C GLY A 285 19.85 -0.76 1.68
N PHE A 286 21.01 -1.32 2.05
CA PHE A 286 22.21 -0.53 2.36
C PHE A 286 22.77 0.19 1.12
N LEU A 287 22.77 -0.45 -0.04
CA LEU A 287 23.14 0.18 -1.31
C LEU A 287 22.25 1.38 -1.62
N SER A 288 20.92 1.22 -1.46
CA SER A 288 19.98 2.32 -1.63
C SER A 288 20.30 3.50 -0.70
N LEU A 289 20.58 3.22 0.58
CA LEU A 289 20.96 4.24 1.56
C LEU A 289 22.27 4.96 1.16
N ALA A 290 23.29 4.21 0.82
CA ALA A 290 24.58 4.77 0.43
C ALA A 290 24.46 5.66 -0.82
N MET A 291 23.73 5.20 -1.85
CA MET A 291 23.48 5.99 -3.06
C MET A 291 22.63 7.22 -2.76
N MET A 292 21.63 7.12 -1.87
CA MET A 292 20.77 8.24 -1.47
C MET A 292 21.60 9.35 -0.79
N LEU A 293 22.51 8.99 0.09
CA LEU A 293 23.36 9.96 0.80
C LEU A 293 24.43 10.64 -0.09
N VAL A 294 24.98 9.90 -1.08
CA VAL A 294 26.14 10.38 -1.85
C VAL A 294 25.78 10.98 -3.20
N LEU A 295 24.75 10.42 -3.87
CA LEU A 295 24.48 10.69 -5.28
C LEU A 295 23.17 11.43 -5.51
N ALA A 296 22.15 11.22 -4.68
CA ALA A 296 20.78 11.59 -4.96
C ALA A 296 20.55 13.10 -5.17
N SER A 297 21.29 13.96 -4.46
CA SER A 297 21.16 15.42 -4.57
C SER A 297 21.78 16.04 -5.82
N ARG A 298 22.55 15.26 -6.59
CA ARG A 298 23.33 15.80 -7.72
C ARG A 298 22.54 15.91 -9.02
N HIS A 299 21.63 14.94 -9.27
CA HIS A 299 20.89 14.86 -10.53
C HIS A 299 19.65 13.97 -10.35
N TRP A 300 18.55 14.31 -11.03
CA TRP A 300 17.28 13.56 -10.95
C TRP A 300 17.43 12.04 -11.24
N ALA A 301 18.26 11.68 -12.22
CA ALA A 301 18.48 10.26 -12.56
C ALA A 301 19.25 9.51 -11.46
N LEU A 302 20.12 10.18 -10.72
CA LEU A 302 20.83 9.59 -9.58
C LEU A 302 19.91 9.42 -8.38
N PHE A 303 18.96 10.33 -8.19
CA PHE A 303 17.90 10.17 -7.18
C PHE A 303 17.00 8.97 -7.52
N LEU A 304 16.57 8.84 -8.79
CA LEU A 304 15.87 7.65 -9.28
C LEU A 304 16.68 6.37 -9.02
N LEU A 305 17.94 6.34 -9.44
CA LEU A 305 18.79 5.16 -9.30
C LEU A 305 19.01 4.77 -7.82
N SER A 306 19.03 5.76 -6.91
CA SER A 306 19.18 5.54 -5.48
C SER A 306 17.97 4.83 -4.85
N ILE A 307 16.75 5.05 -5.36
CA ILE A 307 15.53 4.45 -4.80
C ILE A 307 15.20 3.08 -5.39
N VAL A 308 15.68 2.77 -6.59
CA VAL A 308 15.39 1.50 -7.28
C VAL A 308 15.74 0.26 -6.42
N PRO A 309 16.90 0.18 -5.73
CA PRO A 309 17.17 -0.95 -4.84
C PRO A 309 16.17 -1.05 -3.67
N CYS A 310 15.71 0.07 -3.12
CA CYS A 310 14.67 0.10 -2.08
C CYS A 310 13.33 -0.45 -2.61
N CYS A 311 12.92 -0.06 -3.81
CA CYS A 311 11.73 -0.62 -4.47
C CYS A 311 11.85 -2.13 -4.64
N ALA A 312 13.00 -2.62 -5.09
CA ALA A 312 13.26 -4.06 -5.21
C ALA A 312 13.17 -4.79 -3.86
N VAL A 313 13.76 -4.20 -2.82
CA VAL A 313 13.67 -4.73 -1.44
C VAL A 313 12.23 -4.80 -0.97
N THR A 314 11.44 -3.74 -1.15
CA THR A 314 10.04 -3.69 -0.69
C THR A 314 9.20 -4.76 -1.38
N ILE A 315 9.34 -4.94 -2.71
CA ILE A 315 8.63 -5.97 -3.47
C ILE A 315 9.06 -7.37 -3.00
N THR A 316 10.37 -7.59 -2.82
CA THR A 316 10.91 -8.88 -2.37
C THR A 316 10.50 -9.18 -0.93
N ALA A 317 10.60 -8.23 -0.01
CA ALA A 317 10.20 -8.39 1.38
C ALA A 317 8.71 -8.70 1.51
N ARG A 318 7.87 -8.09 0.67
CA ARG A 318 6.43 -8.36 0.66
C ARG A 318 6.12 -9.77 0.14
N SER A 319 6.73 -10.22 -0.95
CA SER A 319 6.45 -11.56 -1.51
C SER A 319 7.08 -12.68 -0.68
N PHE A 320 8.37 -12.56 -0.35
CA PHE A 320 9.12 -13.54 0.42
C PHE A 320 8.73 -13.53 1.90
N GLY A 321 8.73 -12.34 2.54
CA GLY A 321 8.45 -12.19 3.96
C GLY A 321 7.03 -12.58 4.33
N TYR A 322 6.03 -12.16 3.54
CA TYR A 322 4.64 -12.54 3.76
C TYR A 322 4.43 -14.04 3.57
N GLY A 323 5.11 -14.66 2.58
CA GLY A 323 5.05 -16.11 2.39
C GLY A 323 5.49 -16.89 3.63
N ILE A 324 6.61 -16.49 4.24
CA ILE A 324 7.10 -17.10 5.49
C ILE A 324 6.15 -16.84 6.65
N LEU A 325 5.72 -15.59 6.86
CA LEU A 325 4.88 -15.21 7.99
C LEU A 325 3.49 -15.85 7.94
N MET A 326 2.91 -15.99 6.76
CA MET A 326 1.63 -16.68 6.56
C MET A 326 1.72 -18.18 6.90
N GLY A 327 2.89 -18.81 6.74
CA GLY A 327 3.12 -20.21 7.08
C GLY A 327 3.33 -20.49 8.57
N GLN A 328 3.46 -19.46 9.43
CA GLN A 328 3.71 -19.66 10.87
C GLN A 328 2.44 -20.05 11.65
N HIS A 329 1.28 -19.53 11.28
CA HIS A 329 0.01 -19.74 11.98
C HIS A 329 -1.00 -20.44 11.07
N GLU A 330 -0.92 -21.76 11.00
CA GLU A 330 -1.84 -22.59 10.18
C GLU A 330 -3.29 -22.44 10.70
N GLY A 331 -4.19 -22.04 9.80
CA GLY A 331 -5.62 -21.87 10.08
C GLY A 331 -6.07 -20.43 10.39
N ASP A 332 -5.19 -19.50 10.73
CA ASP A 332 -5.55 -18.10 11.03
C ASP A 332 -4.94 -17.07 10.06
N ASN A 333 -4.90 -17.43 8.77
CA ASN A 333 -4.34 -16.58 7.71
C ASN A 333 -5.00 -15.19 7.62
N GLY A 334 -6.25 -15.07 8.05
CA GLY A 334 -6.98 -13.79 8.07
C GLY A 334 -6.41 -12.80 9.08
N SER A 335 -6.18 -13.25 10.31
CA SER A 335 -5.58 -12.40 11.36
C SER A 335 -4.13 -12.03 11.01
N VAL A 336 -3.34 -12.99 10.52
CA VAL A 336 -1.96 -12.76 10.08
C VAL A 336 -1.92 -11.70 8.98
N SER A 337 -2.73 -11.85 7.93
CA SER A 337 -2.81 -10.87 6.83
C SER A 337 -3.21 -9.48 7.31
N SER A 338 -4.16 -9.38 8.23
CA SER A 338 -4.63 -8.09 8.77
C SER A 338 -3.52 -7.39 9.57
N VAL A 339 -2.79 -8.12 10.41
CA VAL A 339 -1.65 -7.58 11.19
C VAL A 339 -0.52 -7.14 10.25
N LEU A 340 -0.19 -7.94 9.22
CA LEU A 340 0.83 -7.61 8.24
C LEU A 340 0.49 -6.33 7.47
N ASN A 341 -0.73 -6.22 6.96
CA ASN A 341 -1.17 -5.03 6.24
C ASN A 341 -1.24 -3.79 7.16
N PHE A 342 -1.77 -3.93 8.38
CA PHE A 342 -1.76 -2.86 9.38
C PHE A 342 -0.34 -2.35 9.63
N THR A 343 0.61 -3.26 9.92
CA THR A 343 2.00 -2.90 10.19
C THR A 343 2.66 -2.25 8.97
N THR A 344 2.40 -2.75 7.76
CA THR A 344 2.91 -2.20 6.51
C THR A 344 2.46 -0.77 6.29
N PHE A 345 1.15 -0.49 6.43
CA PHE A 345 0.62 0.87 6.25
C PHE A 345 0.96 1.80 7.41
N MET A 346 1.18 1.26 8.61
CA MET A 346 1.70 2.04 9.73
C MET A 346 3.15 2.49 9.49
N PHE A 347 4.01 1.62 8.94
CA PHE A 347 5.35 2.04 8.50
C PHE A 347 5.29 3.03 7.33
N ALA A 348 4.34 2.87 6.41
CA ALA A 348 4.09 3.83 5.35
C ALA A 348 3.77 5.22 5.93
N PHE A 349 2.85 5.29 6.91
CA PHE A 349 2.53 6.51 7.65
C PHE A 349 3.78 7.12 8.30
N VAL A 350 4.52 6.34 9.08
CA VAL A 350 5.75 6.80 9.77
C VAL A 350 6.78 7.32 8.77
N GLY A 351 7.01 6.59 7.68
CA GLY A 351 7.96 6.99 6.64
C GLY A 351 7.60 8.32 5.98
N MET A 352 6.32 8.50 5.64
CA MET A 352 5.83 9.76 5.07
C MET A 352 5.95 10.92 6.06
N VAL A 353 5.61 10.71 7.35
CA VAL A 353 5.77 11.73 8.39
C VAL A 353 7.23 12.12 8.54
N VAL A 354 8.14 11.14 8.63
CA VAL A 354 9.58 11.40 8.77
C VAL A 354 10.09 12.22 7.60
N SER A 355 9.80 11.81 6.34
CA SER A 355 10.30 12.56 5.17
C SER A 355 9.69 13.95 5.05
N SER A 356 8.40 14.12 5.37
CA SER A 356 7.70 15.42 5.30
C SER A 356 8.03 16.37 6.45
N SER A 357 8.72 15.90 7.50
CA SER A 357 9.17 16.74 8.62
C SER A 357 10.46 17.52 8.31
N PHE A 358 11.13 17.19 7.22
CA PHE A 358 12.31 17.92 6.76
C PHE A 358 11.89 19.14 5.93
N PRO A 359 12.71 20.20 5.89
CA PRO A 359 12.52 21.31 4.95
C PRO A 359 12.57 20.82 3.49
N PRO A 360 11.91 21.51 2.54
CA PRO A 360 11.82 21.07 1.14
C PRO A 360 13.17 20.80 0.47
N ASP A 361 14.18 21.62 0.75
CA ASP A 361 15.55 21.48 0.27
C ASP A 361 16.28 20.24 0.85
N LEU A 362 15.78 19.68 1.95
CA LEU A 362 16.34 18.53 2.64
C LEU A 362 15.46 17.25 2.55
N PHE A 363 14.43 17.23 1.74
CA PHE A 363 13.54 16.06 1.59
C PHE A 363 14.27 14.76 1.26
N ILE A 364 15.33 14.83 0.45
CA ILE A 364 16.18 13.67 0.12
C ILE A 364 16.79 13.05 1.38
N TYR A 365 17.21 13.88 2.34
CA TYR A 365 17.75 13.42 3.62
C TYR A 365 16.67 12.85 4.54
N GLY A 366 15.43 13.32 4.42
CA GLY A 366 14.28 12.71 5.09
C GLY A 366 14.05 11.26 4.63
N VAL A 367 14.14 11.02 3.32
CA VAL A 367 14.08 9.65 2.75
C VAL A 367 15.27 8.81 3.21
N ALA A 368 16.49 9.38 3.18
CA ALA A 368 17.70 8.69 3.66
C ALA A 368 17.60 8.33 5.15
N THR A 369 17.02 9.19 5.98
CA THR A 369 16.79 8.91 7.41
C THR A 369 15.89 7.70 7.59
N MET A 370 14.79 7.63 6.85
CA MET A 370 13.89 6.46 6.94
C MET A 370 14.54 5.18 6.40
N LEU A 371 15.36 5.27 5.34
CA LEU A 371 16.18 4.16 4.85
C LEU A 371 17.18 3.68 5.91
N ALA A 372 17.84 4.59 6.62
CA ALA A 372 18.76 4.26 7.70
C ALA A 372 18.05 3.54 8.85
N VAL A 373 16.86 4.02 9.25
CA VAL A 373 16.00 3.35 10.25
C VAL A 373 15.64 1.94 9.77
N SER A 374 15.23 1.77 8.52
CA SER A 374 14.85 0.47 7.96
C SER A 374 16.02 -0.50 7.93
N CYS A 375 17.20 -0.05 7.52
CA CYS A 375 18.43 -0.86 7.57
C CYS A 375 18.82 -1.23 9.00
N GLY A 376 18.68 -0.30 9.95
CA GLY A 376 18.94 -0.54 11.37
C GLY A 376 18.00 -1.56 12.00
N VAL A 377 16.70 -1.42 11.77
CA VAL A 377 15.68 -2.39 12.22
C VAL A 377 15.93 -3.77 11.61
N PHE A 378 16.23 -3.81 10.32
CA PHE A 378 16.55 -5.07 9.63
C PHE A 378 17.80 -5.74 10.23
N LEU A 379 18.87 -4.98 10.41
CA LEU A 379 20.13 -5.50 10.97
C LEU A 379 19.96 -6.03 12.40
N ALA A 380 19.28 -5.26 13.26
CA ALA A 380 18.96 -5.65 14.62
C ALA A 380 18.11 -6.92 14.66
N GLY A 381 17.04 -6.97 13.88
CA GLY A 381 16.17 -8.15 13.76
C GLY A 381 16.91 -9.36 13.21
N TRP A 382 17.74 -9.18 12.16
CA TRP A 382 18.55 -10.27 11.60
C TRP A 382 19.57 -10.82 12.60
N ALA A 383 20.21 -9.96 13.39
CA ALA A 383 21.12 -10.39 14.45
C ALA A 383 20.39 -11.26 15.49
N VAL A 384 19.15 -10.89 15.87
CA VAL A 384 18.32 -11.68 16.80
C VAL A 384 17.90 -13.02 16.18
N VAL A 385 17.37 -13.00 14.95
CA VAL A 385 16.96 -14.22 14.22
C VAL A 385 18.13 -15.18 14.04
N ARG A 386 19.32 -14.67 13.72
CA ARG A 386 20.55 -15.46 13.60
C ARG A 386 20.98 -16.06 14.96
N ARG A 387 20.94 -15.27 16.04
CA ARG A 387 21.28 -15.76 17.41
C ARG A 387 20.31 -16.84 17.89
N ARG A 388 19.05 -16.80 17.46
CA ARG A 388 18.01 -17.79 17.81
C ARG A 388 18.00 -19.00 16.87
N GLY A 389 18.96 -19.12 15.93
CA GLY A 389 19.08 -20.27 15.03
C GLY A 389 17.99 -20.36 13.97
N TYR A 390 17.47 -19.20 13.47
CA TYR A 390 16.40 -19.13 12.45
C TYR A 390 15.11 -19.85 12.86
N PRO A 391 14.42 -19.37 13.89
CA PRO A 391 13.33 -20.09 14.57
C PRO A 391 12.00 -20.16 13.80
N LEU A 392 11.93 -19.62 12.56
CA LEU A 392 10.73 -19.60 11.75
C LEU A 392 10.74 -20.73 10.70
N LYS A 393 9.61 -21.43 10.55
CA LYS A 393 9.42 -22.41 9.48
C LYS A 393 9.69 -21.77 8.12
N GLY A 394 10.54 -22.39 7.31
CA GLY A 394 10.91 -21.87 5.99
C GLY A 394 12.14 -20.95 5.96
N LEU A 395 12.84 -20.75 7.10
CA LEU A 395 14.16 -20.08 7.18
C LEU A 395 15.31 -21.04 7.42
N GLU A 396 15.03 -22.31 7.58
CA GLU A 396 16.00 -23.39 7.85
C GLU A 396 17.08 -23.59 6.79
#